data_194cf3c18917b9511e3206f52f8fe606
#
_entry.id   194cf3c18917b9511e3206f52f8fe606
#
_cell.length_a   1.000
_cell.length_b   1.000
_cell.length_c   1.000
_cell.angle_alpha   90.00
_cell.angle_beta   90.00
_cell.angle_gamma   90.00
#
_symmetry.space_group_name_H-M   'P 1'
#
loop_
_entity.id
_entity.type
_entity.pdbx_description
1 polymer ?
#
loop_
_entity_poly.entity_id
_entity_poly.type
_entity_poly.pdbx_seq_one_letter_code
_entity_poly.pdbx_strand_id
1 'polypeptide(L)'
;MHGLKLKLMVATLALMAADALMADAYKIIPMNQKRLATYYVDANMLGSGAVEFMVDTGAGYTTINEQTLSRLQDADNAVYVGELTGVMADGSQQQLPVYRIKHLVLGEDCSLYDVEAAVFPRNTRMLLGLSALEKAAPFVFSTNPPSLSLSNCSTATS
;
A
#
# COMPACT_ATOMS: atom_id res chain seq x y z
N MET A 1 21.23 42.49 26.78
CA MET A 1 21.18 41.06 27.04
C MET A 1 19.79 40.43 26.92
N HIS A 2 18.68 41.13 26.99
CA HIS A 2 17.31 40.58 26.90
C HIS A 2 16.90 40.19 25.48
N GLY A 3 17.39 40.88 24.42
CA GLY A 3 17.03 40.62 23.06
C GLY A 3 17.61 39.31 22.47
N LEU A 4 18.76 38.87 22.99
CA LEU A 4 19.42 37.64 22.49
C LEU A 4 18.72 36.38 23.01
N LYS A 5 18.23 36.42 24.27
CA LYS A 5 17.48 35.29 24.88
C LYS A 5 16.11 35.09 24.19
N LEU A 6 15.44 36.17 23.79
CA LEU A 6 14.15 36.10 23.11
C LEU A 6 14.29 35.55 21.69
N LYS A 7 15.33 35.92 20.95
CA LYS A 7 15.62 35.38 19.61
C LYS A 7 15.95 33.88 19.64
N LEU A 8 16.67 33.42 20.68
CA LEU A 8 17.01 32.00 20.83
C LEU A 8 15.77 31.15 21.17
N MET A 9 14.84 31.71 21.96
CA MET A 9 13.61 31.01 22.34
C MET A 9 12.62 30.89 21.18
N VAL A 10 12.55 31.89 20.28
CA VAL A 10 11.72 31.83 19.07
C VAL A 10 12.27 30.83 18.06
N ALA A 11 13.60 30.71 17.92
CA ALA A 11 14.23 29.78 17.00
C ALA A 11 14.04 28.31 17.42
N THR A 12 14.08 28.02 18.74
CA THR A 12 13.81 26.67 19.26
C THR A 12 12.36 26.26 19.11
N LEU A 13 11.41 27.19 19.25
CA LEU A 13 9.99 26.91 19.06
C LEU A 13 9.65 26.63 17.58
N ALA A 14 10.30 27.32 16.66
CA ALA A 14 10.11 27.09 15.21
C ALA A 14 10.66 25.74 14.73
N LEU A 15 11.74 25.23 15.35
CA LEU A 15 12.30 23.94 15.01
C LEU A 15 11.42 22.78 15.48
N MET A 16 10.79 22.89 16.63
CA MET A 16 9.83 21.87 17.12
C MET A 16 8.51 21.81 16.33
N ALA A 17 8.08 22.94 15.75
CA ALA A 17 6.87 23.00 14.93
C ALA A 17 7.08 22.33 13.55
N ALA A 18 8.30 22.30 13.02
CA ALA A 18 8.60 21.66 11.75
C ALA A 18 8.53 20.13 11.82
N ASP A 19 8.96 19.53 12.94
CA ASP A 19 8.89 18.07 13.14
C ASP A 19 7.45 17.59 13.29
N ALA A 20 6.56 18.39 13.90
CA ALA A 20 5.14 18.06 14.04
C ALA A 20 4.37 18.11 12.70
N LEU A 21 4.77 18.99 11.79
CA LEU A 21 4.16 19.09 10.44
C LEU A 21 4.53 17.91 9.52
N MET A 22 5.70 17.28 9.74
CA MET A 22 6.12 16.11 8.96
C MET A 22 5.52 14.80 9.47
N ALA A 23 5.16 14.73 10.76
CA ALA A 23 4.55 13.54 11.37
C ALA A 23 3.13 13.27 10.84
N ASP A 24 2.41 14.31 10.36
CA ASP A 24 1.06 14.19 9.80
C ASP A 24 1.05 13.84 8.30
N ALA A 25 2.23 13.79 7.66
CA ALA A 25 2.35 13.60 6.23
C ALA A 25 2.27 12.11 5.81
N TYR A 26 2.46 11.18 6.73
CA TYR A 26 2.49 9.75 6.46
C TYR A 26 1.46 8.99 7.28
N LYS A 27 0.70 8.11 6.61
CA LYS A 27 -0.06 7.05 7.27
C LYS A 27 0.88 5.88 7.55
N ILE A 28 1.04 5.53 8.82
CA ILE A 28 1.91 4.42 9.25
C ILE A 28 1.05 3.17 9.41
N ILE A 29 1.28 2.19 8.56
CA ILE A 29 0.57 0.91 8.57
C ILE A 29 1.52 -0.13 9.18
N PRO A 30 1.16 -0.77 10.29
CA PRO A 30 1.94 -1.87 10.84
C PRO A 30 2.05 -3.03 9.86
N MET A 31 3.21 -3.66 9.81
CA MET A 31 3.42 -4.87 9.02
C MET A 31 3.60 -6.09 9.92
N ASN A 32 3.01 -7.19 9.51
CA ASN A 32 3.19 -8.50 10.14
C ASN A 32 4.41 -9.18 9.51
N GLN A 33 5.49 -9.36 10.27
CA GLN A 33 6.63 -10.14 9.81
C GLN A 33 6.32 -11.63 9.92
N LYS A 34 6.50 -12.37 8.83
CA LYS A 34 6.38 -13.83 8.80
C LYS A 34 7.74 -14.50 8.54
N ARG A 35 7.73 -15.81 8.38
CA ARG A 35 8.95 -16.59 8.11
C ARG A 35 9.68 -16.04 6.89
N LEU A 36 11.01 -16.19 6.88
CA LEU A 36 11.92 -15.75 5.81
C LEU A 36 11.95 -14.23 5.59
N ALA A 37 11.71 -13.46 6.64
CA ALA A 37 11.72 -12.00 6.61
C ALA A 37 10.79 -11.41 5.54
N THR A 38 9.61 -12.01 5.34
CA THR A 38 8.54 -11.46 4.53
C THR A 38 7.60 -10.62 5.38
N TYR A 39 7.14 -9.50 4.84
CA TYR A 39 6.33 -8.53 5.54
C TYR A 39 4.97 -8.38 4.86
N TYR A 40 3.92 -8.36 5.67
CA TYR A 40 2.55 -8.34 5.20
C TYR A 40 1.79 -7.17 5.79
N VAL A 41 0.90 -6.59 5.01
CA VAL A 41 -0.05 -5.58 5.44
C VAL A 41 -1.47 -6.13 5.37
N ASP A 42 -2.25 -5.78 6.37
CA ASP A 42 -3.68 -6.04 6.35
C ASP A 42 -4.35 -5.03 5.42
N ALA A 43 -5.34 -5.50 4.69
CA ALA A 43 -6.11 -4.68 3.77
C ALA A 43 -7.58 -5.10 3.76
N ASN A 44 -8.43 -4.22 3.23
CA ASN A 44 -9.85 -4.49 3.03
C ASN A 44 -10.26 -4.08 1.63
N MET A 45 -11.07 -4.91 0.99
CA MET A 45 -11.66 -4.61 -0.31
C MET A 45 -13.14 -4.96 -0.28
N LEU A 46 -13.98 -4.08 -0.84
CA LEU A 46 -15.40 -4.30 -0.95
C LEU A 46 -15.66 -5.62 -1.70
N GLY A 47 -16.44 -6.51 -1.09
CA GLY A 47 -16.75 -7.86 -1.57
C GLY A 47 -15.80 -8.94 -1.08
N SER A 48 -14.51 -8.68 -1.01
CA SER A 48 -13.53 -9.64 -0.50
C SER A 48 -13.42 -9.63 1.03
N GLY A 49 -13.71 -8.48 1.67
CA GLY A 49 -13.48 -8.29 3.10
C GLY A 49 -12.00 -8.16 3.44
N ALA A 50 -11.64 -8.56 4.67
CA ALA A 50 -10.26 -8.52 5.15
C ALA A 50 -9.37 -9.52 4.40
N VAL A 51 -8.25 -9.04 3.92
CA VAL A 51 -7.22 -9.79 3.19
C VAL A 51 -5.84 -9.34 3.65
N GLU A 52 -4.83 -10.11 3.29
CA GLU A 52 -3.44 -9.78 3.62
C GLU A 52 -2.60 -9.82 2.35
N PHE A 53 -1.79 -8.78 2.16
CA PHE A 53 -0.84 -8.69 1.05
C PHE A 53 0.60 -8.76 1.56
N MET A 54 1.44 -9.55 0.91
CA MET A 54 2.88 -9.44 1.08
C MET A 54 3.37 -8.18 0.36
N VAL A 55 4.09 -7.32 1.04
CA VAL A 55 4.70 -6.12 0.42
C VAL A 55 5.87 -6.55 -0.45
N ASP A 56 5.80 -6.23 -1.74
CA ASP A 56 6.79 -6.66 -2.74
C ASP A 56 7.11 -5.52 -3.72
N THR A 57 8.18 -4.79 -3.46
CA THR A 57 8.67 -3.72 -4.34
C THR A 57 9.32 -4.23 -5.62
N GLY A 58 9.56 -5.53 -5.74
CA GLY A 58 10.04 -6.18 -6.95
C GLY A 58 8.92 -6.55 -7.92
N ALA A 59 7.66 -6.53 -7.46
CA ALA A 59 6.51 -6.78 -8.32
C ALA A 59 5.98 -5.47 -8.94
N GLY A 60 5.95 -5.36 -10.26
CA GLY A 60 5.40 -4.19 -10.96
C GLY A 60 3.90 -4.02 -10.74
N TYR A 61 3.18 -5.12 -10.64
CA TYR A 61 1.74 -5.15 -10.39
C TYR A 61 1.42 -5.69 -9.00
N THR A 62 0.40 -5.13 -8.37
CA THR A 62 -0.32 -5.80 -7.29
C THR A 62 -0.89 -7.10 -7.82
N THR A 63 -0.90 -8.16 -7.03
CA THR A 63 -1.45 -9.44 -7.47
C THR A 63 -2.57 -9.89 -6.56
N ILE A 64 -3.63 -10.41 -7.16
CA ILE A 64 -4.73 -11.10 -6.46
C ILE A 64 -4.90 -12.49 -7.05
N ASN A 65 -5.62 -13.35 -6.36
CA ASN A 65 -5.97 -14.65 -6.89
C ASN A 65 -7.41 -14.68 -7.44
N GLU A 66 -7.71 -15.69 -8.24
CA GLU A 66 -9.04 -15.89 -8.87
C GLU A 66 -10.19 -15.91 -7.86
N GLN A 67 -9.97 -16.47 -6.67
CA GLN A 67 -11.00 -16.50 -5.64
C GLN A 67 -11.34 -15.11 -5.11
N THR A 68 -10.33 -14.28 -4.92
CA THR A 68 -10.50 -12.87 -4.53
C THR A 68 -11.17 -12.09 -5.64
N LEU A 69 -10.72 -12.27 -6.91
CA LEU A 69 -11.33 -11.62 -8.06
C LEU A 69 -12.83 -11.89 -8.14
N SER A 70 -13.26 -13.14 -8.01
CA SER A 70 -14.70 -13.49 -8.07
C SER A 70 -15.52 -12.66 -7.08
N ARG A 71 -15.05 -12.54 -5.83
CA ARG A 71 -15.73 -11.75 -4.80
C ARG A 71 -15.76 -10.25 -5.11
N LEU A 72 -14.67 -9.72 -5.70
CA LEU A 72 -14.61 -8.32 -6.10
C LEU A 72 -15.56 -8.02 -7.27
N GLN A 73 -15.70 -8.95 -8.21
CA GLN A 73 -16.64 -8.83 -9.32
C GLN A 73 -18.10 -8.86 -8.83
N ASP A 74 -18.42 -9.76 -7.91
CA ASP A 74 -19.77 -9.83 -7.30
C ASP A 74 -20.16 -8.54 -6.58
N ALA A 75 -19.17 -7.80 -6.06
CA ALA A 75 -19.36 -6.51 -5.40
C ALA A 75 -19.17 -5.29 -6.32
N ASP A 76 -19.03 -5.49 -7.63
CA ASP A 76 -18.72 -4.43 -8.60
C ASP A 76 -17.45 -3.62 -8.25
N ASN A 77 -16.46 -4.24 -7.59
CA ASN A 77 -15.21 -3.60 -7.18
C ASN A 77 -14.01 -3.95 -8.10
N ALA A 78 -14.22 -4.69 -9.17
CA ALA A 78 -13.17 -5.02 -10.14
C ALA A 78 -13.66 -4.87 -11.56
N VAL A 79 -12.87 -4.22 -12.41
CA VAL A 79 -13.13 -4.02 -13.83
C VAL A 79 -11.97 -4.57 -14.65
N TYR A 80 -12.27 -5.40 -15.65
CA TYR A 80 -11.26 -5.91 -16.58
C TYR A 80 -10.59 -4.79 -17.38
N VAL A 81 -9.27 -4.80 -17.47
CA VAL A 81 -8.47 -3.77 -18.15
C VAL A 81 -7.75 -4.34 -19.37
N GLY A 82 -7.34 -5.61 -19.31
CA GLY A 82 -6.58 -6.26 -20.37
C GLY A 82 -5.75 -7.42 -19.84
N GLU A 83 -4.70 -7.76 -20.58
CA GLU A 83 -3.77 -8.84 -20.22
C GLU A 83 -2.33 -8.32 -20.24
N LEU A 84 -1.48 -8.93 -19.44
CA LEU A 84 -0.05 -8.71 -19.47
C LEU A 84 0.70 -10.04 -19.60
N THR A 85 1.91 -10.00 -20.15
CA THR A 85 2.86 -11.11 -20.06
C THR A 85 3.72 -10.91 -18.82
N GLY A 86 3.43 -11.66 -17.77
CA GLY A 86 4.23 -11.67 -16.55
C GLY A 86 5.49 -12.51 -16.74
N VAL A 87 6.64 -12.01 -16.25
CA VAL A 87 7.87 -12.79 -16.14
C VAL A 87 8.03 -13.21 -14.69
N MET A 88 8.03 -14.53 -14.47
CA MET A 88 8.12 -15.10 -13.13
C MET A 88 9.58 -15.10 -12.64
N ALA A 89 9.76 -15.31 -11.34
CA ALA A 89 11.10 -15.35 -10.72
C ALA A 89 12.01 -16.43 -11.29
N ASP A 90 11.44 -17.49 -11.86
CA ASP A 90 12.17 -18.58 -12.57
C ASP A 90 12.46 -18.27 -14.04
N GLY A 91 12.07 -17.07 -14.51
CA GLY A 91 12.21 -16.63 -15.90
C GLY A 91 11.11 -17.12 -16.84
N SER A 92 10.16 -17.94 -16.39
CA SER A 92 9.01 -18.36 -17.19
C SER A 92 8.09 -17.18 -17.49
N GLN A 93 7.34 -17.25 -18.60
CA GLN A 93 6.37 -16.24 -18.98
C GLN A 93 4.96 -16.80 -18.85
N GLN A 94 4.05 -15.97 -18.34
CA GLN A 94 2.64 -16.31 -18.21
C GLN A 94 1.77 -15.14 -18.64
N GLN A 95 0.73 -15.43 -19.42
CA GLN A 95 -0.32 -14.44 -19.71
C GLN A 95 -1.25 -14.36 -18.50
N LEU A 96 -1.43 -13.14 -18.00
CA LEU A 96 -2.22 -12.87 -16.82
C LEU A 96 -3.26 -11.79 -17.13
N PRO A 97 -4.54 -12.01 -16.80
CA PRO A 97 -5.53 -10.96 -16.89
C PRO A 97 -5.28 -9.87 -15.84
N VAL A 98 -5.52 -8.63 -16.23
CA VAL A 98 -5.38 -7.45 -15.36
C VAL A 98 -6.75 -6.86 -15.10
N TYR A 99 -7.03 -6.61 -13.84
CA TYR A 99 -8.24 -5.93 -13.37
C TYR A 99 -7.87 -4.68 -12.61
N ARG A 100 -8.71 -3.67 -12.72
CA ARG A 100 -8.66 -2.46 -11.90
C ARG A 100 -9.57 -2.66 -10.70
N ILE A 101 -8.97 -2.65 -9.52
CA ILE A 101 -9.68 -2.65 -8.23
C ILE A 101 -10.10 -1.21 -7.96
N LYS A 102 -11.40 -0.95 -7.90
CA LYS A 102 -11.94 0.41 -7.76
C LYS A 102 -11.56 1.01 -6.40
N HIS A 103 -11.60 0.20 -5.32
CA HIS A 103 -11.29 0.64 -3.97
C HIS A 103 -10.59 -0.47 -3.16
N LEU A 104 -9.43 -0.12 -2.63
CA LEU A 104 -8.59 -0.92 -1.75
C LEU A 104 -8.21 -0.07 -0.54
N VAL A 105 -8.44 -0.55 0.67
CA VAL A 105 -8.01 0.10 1.91
C VAL A 105 -6.86 -0.68 2.50
N LEU A 106 -5.71 -0.03 2.70
CA LEU A 106 -4.55 -0.59 3.39
C LEU A 106 -4.59 -0.17 4.86
N GLY A 107 -4.37 -1.14 5.75
CA GLY A 107 -4.55 -0.92 7.19
C GLY A 107 -5.98 -0.52 7.51
N GLU A 108 -6.15 0.50 8.36
CA GLU A 108 -7.46 0.95 8.81
C GLU A 108 -8.06 2.05 7.93
N ASP A 109 -7.23 2.95 7.36
CA ASP A 109 -7.73 4.20 6.79
C ASP A 109 -6.96 4.74 5.56
N CYS A 110 -6.05 3.95 4.96
CA CYS A 110 -5.36 4.35 3.74
C CYS A 110 -6.12 3.84 2.50
N SER A 111 -7.01 4.65 1.95
CA SER A 111 -7.78 4.31 0.75
C SER A 111 -6.97 4.58 -0.52
N LEU A 112 -6.87 3.56 -1.37
CA LEU A 112 -6.34 3.63 -2.71
C LEU A 112 -7.43 3.32 -3.73
N TYR A 113 -7.45 4.06 -4.82
CA TYR A 113 -8.43 3.89 -5.88
C TYR A 113 -7.76 3.48 -7.19
N ASP A 114 -8.51 2.74 -7.99
CA ASP A 114 -8.10 2.33 -9.34
C ASP A 114 -6.75 1.60 -9.38
N VAL A 115 -6.54 0.68 -8.43
CA VAL A 115 -5.32 -0.14 -8.36
C VAL A 115 -5.38 -1.24 -9.40
N GLU A 116 -4.44 -1.26 -10.33
CA GLU A 116 -4.32 -2.36 -11.29
C GLU A 116 -3.68 -3.58 -10.64
N ALA A 117 -4.31 -4.74 -10.80
CA ALA A 117 -3.89 -6.00 -10.24
C ALA A 117 -3.87 -7.12 -11.30
N ALA A 118 -2.77 -7.84 -11.37
CA ALA A 118 -2.68 -9.08 -12.15
C ALA A 118 -3.32 -10.23 -11.37
N VAL A 119 -4.05 -11.10 -12.09
CA VAL A 119 -4.79 -12.19 -11.47
C VAL A 119 -4.06 -13.50 -11.69
N PHE A 120 -3.75 -14.17 -10.59
CA PHE A 120 -3.09 -15.46 -10.56
C PHE A 120 -4.07 -16.59 -10.20
N PRO A 121 -3.72 -17.84 -10.49
CA PRO A 121 -4.53 -19.01 -10.11
C PRO A 121 -4.89 -19.04 -8.63
N ARG A 122 -5.92 -19.81 -8.27
CA ARG A 122 -6.37 -20.02 -6.89
C ARG A 122 -5.22 -20.38 -5.96
N ASN A 123 -5.30 -19.90 -4.73
CA ASN A 123 -4.31 -20.13 -3.67
C ASN A 123 -2.93 -19.48 -3.91
N THR A 124 -2.75 -18.69 -4.94
CA THR A 124 -1.55 -17.87 -5.08
C THR A 124 -1.55 -16.76 -4.01
N ARG A 125 -0.37 -16.50 -3.45
CA ARG A 125 -0.16 -15.41 -2.51
C ARG A 125 -0.42 -14.07 -3.19
N MET A 126 -1.12 -13.19 -2.49
CA MET A 126 -1.36 -11.84 -2.96
C MET A 126 -0.18 -10.94 -2.61
N LEU A 127 0.22 -10.09 -3.57
CA LEU A 127 1.34 -9.16 -3.44
C LEU A 127 0.85 -7.72 -3.55
N LEU A 128 1.32 -6.87 -2.66
CA LEU A 128 1.19 -5.42 -2.80
C LEU A 128 2.38 -4.92 -3.62
N GLY A 129 2.17 -4.77 -4.91
CA GLY A 129 3.19 -4.35 -5.87
C GLY A 129 3.22 -2.84 -6.13
N LEU A 130 4.07 -2.43 -7.07
CA LEU A 130 4.28 -1.02 -7.39
C LEU A 130 3.02 -0.33 -7.92
N SER A 131 2.12 -1.03 -8.63
CA SER A 131 0.85 -0.44 -9.08
C SER A 131 -0.02 0.13 -7.95
N ALA A 132 0.12 -0.37 -6.71
CA ALA A 132 -0.51 0.19 -5.51
C ALA A 132 0.43 1.17 -4.78
N LEU A 133 1.69 0.77 -4.57
CA LEU A 133 2.64 1.55 -3.80
C LEU A 133 2.93 2.92 -4.41
N GLU A 134 2.99 3.03 -5.73
CA GLU A 134 3.18 4.29 -6.45
C GLU A 134 2.01 5.27 -6.29
N LYS A 135 0.79 4.75 -6.14
CA LYS A 135 -0.39 5.59 -5.85
C LYS A 135 -0.31 6.24 -4.47
N ALA A 136 0.35 5.57 -3.53
CA ALA A 136 0.57 6.05 -2.17
C ALA A 136 1.94 6.72 -1.97
N ALA A 137 2.72 6.89 -3.04
CA ALA A 137 4.08 7.43 -2.97
C ALA A 137 4.12 8.92 -2.58
N PRO A 138 5.19 9.39 -1.95
CA PRO A 138 6.33 8.59 -1.50
C PRO A 138 5.96 7.62 -0.36
N PHE A 139 6.66 6.50 -0.29
CA PHE A 139 6.46 5.52 0.77
C PHE A 139 7.79 5.12 1.42
N VAL A 140 7.73 4.68 2.68
CA VAL A 140 8.88 4.16 3.42
C VAL A 140 8.56 2.76 3.93
N PHE A 141 9.43 1.81 3.62
CA PHE A 141 9.39 0.45 4.13
C PHE A 141 10.41 0.32 5.28
N SER A 142 9.93 0.08 6.49
CA SER A 142 10.76 -0.12 7.68
C SER A 142 10.67 -1.57 8.16
N THR A 143 11.79 -2.14 8.51
CA THR A 143 11.86 -3.48 9.11
C THR A 143 11.95 -3.45 10.64
N ASN A 144 12.24 -2.27 11.23
CA ASN A 144 12.36 -2.12 12.68
C ASN A 144 11.94 -0.70 13.13
N PRO A 145 10.74 -0.53 13.69
CA PRO A 145 9.65 -1.52 13.74
C PRO A 145 9.10 -1.81 12.34
N PRO A 146 8.56 -3.03 12.10
CA PRO A 146 7.96 -3.37 10.81
C PRO A 146 6.78 -2.46 10.49
N SER A 147 6.93 -1.60 9.47
CA SER A 147 5.88 -0.66 9.09
C SER A 147 6.03 -0.20 7.63
N LEU A 148 4.91 0.12 7.02
CA LEU A 148 4.82 0.77 5.72
C LEU A 148 4.21 2.16 5.92
N SER A 149 5.02 3.21 5.68
CA SER A 149 4.56 4.59 5.78
C SER A 149 4.20 5.09 4.38
N LEU A 150 2.98 5.59 4.22
CA LEU A 150 2.39 6.00 2.94
C LEU A 150 1.99 7.48 3.00
N SER A 151 2.35 8.25 1.97
CA SER A 151 2.12 9.70 1.93
C SER A 151 0.78 10.08 1.30
N ASN A 152 0.39 9.43 0.20
CA ASN A 152 -0.82 9.77 -0.56
C ASN A 152 -1.93 8.77 -0.30
N CYS A 153 -2.45 8.76 0.92
CA CYS A 153 -3.66 8.03 1.27
C CYS A 153 -4.87 8.94 1.22
N SER A 154 -5.88 8.59 0.43
CA SER A 154 -7.17 9.24 0.56
C SER A 154 -7.82 8.76 1.87
N THR A 155 -8.23 9.68 2.72
CA THR A 155 -9.11 9.34 3.84
C THR A 155 -10.52 9.17 3.29
N ALA A 156 -11.20 8.09 3.65
CA ALA A 156 -12.61 7.95 3.34
C ALA A 156 -13.35 9.12 3.99
N THR A 157 -13.87 10.03 3.16
CA THR A 157 -14.79 11.08 3.64
C THR A 157 -16.09 10.36 3.98
N SER A 158 -16.40 10.23 5.26
CA SER A 158 -17.68 9.74 5.76
C SER A 158 -18.81 10.72 5.46
#